data_817078189233e0a9d27e161def662fe8
#
_entry.id   817078189233e0a9d27e161def662fe8
#
_cell.length_a   1.000
_cell.length_b   1.000
_cell.length_c   1.000
_cell.angle_alpha   90.00
_cell.angle_beta   90.00
_cell.angle_gamma   90.00
#
_symmetry.space_group_name_H-M   'P 1'
#
loop_
_entity.id
_entity.type
_entity.pdbx_description
1 polymer ?
#
loop_
_entity_poly.entity_id
_entity_poly.type
_entity_poly.pdbx_seq_one_letter_code
_entity_poly.pdbx_strand_id
1 'polypeptide(L)'
;MLFRSVWVLSNRRANSEMASWLEQHEKQSELLGGAGDVLANSQSDPYLSQAVLDLQFGHSQRVGYDVATSMISQLQRIGEIHKRRPEHASLGVLRSPDIPSVLVETGFISNNSEERLLASDDYQQQLAEAIYKGLRNYFLAHPMQSAPQGATAQTASTVTTPDRTLPN
;
A
#
# COMPACT_ATOMS: atom_id res chain seq x y z
N MET A 1 1.32 19.53 -26.22
CA MET A 1 1.94 18.55 -25.29
C MET A 1 1.07 18.53 -24.05
N LEU A 2 0.49 17.39 -23.69
CA LEU A 2 -0.38 17.27 -22.53
C LEU A 2 0.49 17.00 -21.29
N PHE A 3 0.32 17.80 -20.24
CA PHE A 3 1.09 17.66 -19.01
C PHE A 3 0.40 16.69 -18.04
N ARG A 4 0.52 15.39 -18.31
CA ARG A 4 0.10 14.37 -17.36
C ARG A 4 1.32 13.76 -16.70
N SER A 5 1.24 13.60 -15.39
CA SER A 5 2.29 12.99 -14.60
C SER A 5 1.70 12.17 -13.44
N VAL A 6 2.48 11.25 -12.92
CA VAL A 6 2.11 10.45 -11.76
C VAL A 6 3.23 10.56 -10.74
N TRP A 7 2.86 10.92 -9.52
CA TRP A 7 3.78 11.20 -8.43
C TRP A 7 3.64 10.18 -7.30
N VAL A 8 4.76 9.84 -6.71
CA VAL A 8 4.85 9.03 -5.49
C VAL A 8 5.65 9.76 -4.43
N LEU A 9 5.51 9.36 -3.18
CA LEU A 9 6.23 9.97 -2.08
C LEU A 9 7.74 9.78 -2.26
N SER A 10 8.52 10.84 -2.03
CA SER A 10 9.99 10.75 -2.04
C SER A 10 10.50 9.96 -0.82
N ASN A 11 11.59 9.21 -0.99
CA ASN A 11 12.23 8.45 0.09
C ASN A 11 12.60 9.33 1.28
N ARG A 12 13.09 10.55 1.00
CA ARG A 12 13.45 11.51 2.06
C ARG A 12 12.23 11.89 2.91
N ARG A 13 11.07 12.10 2.29
CA ARG A 13 9.83 12.45 2.99
C ARG A 13 9.28 11.24 3.75
N ALA A 14 9.32 10.06 3.16
CA ALA A 14 8.88 8.83 3.82
C ALA A 14 9.66 8.57 5.11
N ASN A 15 10.97 8.70 5.09
CA ASN A 15 11.80 8.55 6.29
C ASN A 15 11.47 9.59 7.37
N SER A 16 11.17 10.84 6.97
CA SER A 16 10.75 11.90 7.89
C SER A 16 9.38 11.61 8.52
N GLU A 17 8.42 11.13 7.74
CA GLU A 17 7.08 10.78 8.24
C GLU A 17 7.14 9.56 9.17
N MET A 18 7.96 8.57 8.86
CA MET A 18 8.20 7.41 9.72
C MET A 18 8.77 7.83 11.09
N ALA A 19 9.77 8.71 11.09
CA ALA A 19 10.34 9.23 12.33
C ALA A 19 9.28 9.98 13.17
N SER A 20 8.44 10.81 12.54
CA SER A 20 7.35 11.53 13.22
C SER A 20 6.29 10.56 13.76
N TRP A 21 5.99 9.50 13.04
CA TRP A 21 5.02 8.50 13.47
C TRP A 21 5.54 7.71 14.68
N LEU A 22 6.80 7.32 14.68
CA LEU A 22 7.46 6.68 15.84
C LEU A 22 7.41 7.57 17.08
N GLU A 23 7.80 8.84 16.94
CA GLU A 23 7.76 9.80 18.03
C GLU A 23 6.35 9.98 18.63
N GLN A 24 5.31 10.01 17.79
CA GLN A 24 3.93 10.10 18.23
C GLN A 24 3.49 8.84 19.00
N HIS A 25 3.89 7.67 18.54
CA HIS A 25 3.57 6.41 19.23
C HIS A 25 4.27 6.27 20.55
N GLU A 26 5.54 6.67 20.67
CA GLU A 26 6.27 6.71 21.93
C GLU A 26 5.57 7.65 22.93
N LYS A 27 5.26 8.88 22.54
CA LYS A 27 4.53 9.83 23.39
C LYS A 27 3.15 9.32 23.82
N GLN A 28 2.44 8.60 22.95
CA GLN A 28 1.14 8.04 23.26
C GLN A 28 1.23 6.88 24.25
N SER A 29 2.27 6.06 24.17
CA SER A 29 2.54 4.99 25.14
C SER A 29 2.94 5.54 26.51
N GLU A 30 3.72 6.62 26.55
CA GLU A 30 4.06 7.32 27.79
C GLU A 30 2.84 7.97 28.46
N LEU A 31 1.92 8.58 27.70
CA LEU A 31 0.70 9.21 28.20
C LEU A 31 -0.32 8.20 28.74
N LEU A 32 -0.35 6.98 28.23
CA LEU A 32 -1.24 5.91 28.69
C LEU A 32 -0.74 5.24 29.98
N GLY A 33 0.40 5.67 30.50
CA GLY A 33 0.92 5.44 31.85
C GLY A 33 0.64 4.05 32.41
N GLY A 34 1.42 3.05 32.07
CA GLY A 34 1.43 1.75 32.74
C GLY A 34 0.23 0.82 32.51
N ALA A 35 -0.93 1.30 32.07
CA ALA A 35 -2.06 0.43 31.75
C ALA A 35 -1.90 -0.22 30.35
N GLY A 36 -1.11 0.41 29.49
CA GLY A 36 -0.70 -0.17 28.21
C GLY A 36 0.32 -1.29 28.35
N ASP A 37 1.09 -1.28 29.42
CA ASP A 37 2.17 -2.23 29.70
C ASP A 37 1.66 -3.67 29.95
N VAL A 38 0.44 -3.82 30.41
CA VAL A 38 -0.19 -5.13 30.62
C VAL A 38 -0.65 -5.77 29.29
N LEU A 39 -0.96 -4.95 28.28
CA LEU A 39 -1.27 -5.41 26.92
C LEU A 39 -0.02 -5.42 26.03
N ALA A 40 0.97 -4.59 26.33
CA ALA A 40 2.26 -4.54 25.67
C ALA A 40 3.30 -5.48 26.28
N ASN A 41 2.92 -6.35 27.21
CA ASN A 41 3.79 -7.35 27.83
C ASN A 41 4.17 -8.54 26.93
N SER A 42 4.04 -8.38 25.63
CA SER A 42 4.97 -8.97 24.69
C SER A 42 6.11 -7.95 24.52
N GLN A 43 7.23 -8.22 25.10
CA GLN A 43 8.52 -7.55 24.94
C GLN A 43 8.82 -7.26 23.46
N SER A 44 8.14 -6.30 22.85
CA SER A 44 8.50 -5.85 21.52
C SER A 44 9.73 -4.97 21.67
N ASP A 45 10.87 -5.58 21.41
CA ASP A 45 12.14 -4.88 21.26
C ASP A 45 11.90 -3.64 20.37
N PRO A 46 12.22 -2.41 20.84
CA PRO A 46 12.08 -1.19 20.05
C PRO A 46 12.71 -1.30 18.65
N TYR A 47 13.82 -2.03 18.54
CA TYR A 47 14.47 -2.31 17.26
C TYR A 47 13.61 -3.19 16.34
N LEU A 48 12.88 -4.15 16.89
CA LEU A 48 11.96 -4.99 16.11
C LEU A 48 10.78 -4.16 15.59
N SER A 49 10.20 -3.31 16.42
CA SER A 49 9.11 -2.42 16.00
C SER A 49 9.54 -1.48 14.90
N GLN A 50 10.74 -0.90 15.02
CA GLN A 50 11.30 -0.05 13.99
C GLN A 50 11.56 -0.81 12.69
N ALA A 51 12.12 -2.01 12.76
CA ALA A 51 12.38 -2.84 11.58
C ALA A 51 11.09 -3.24 10.85
N VAL A 52 10.01 -3.53 11.58
CA VAL A 52 8.70 -3.84 10.99
C VAL A 52 8.12 -2.62 10.28
N LEU A 53 8.24 -1.43 10.88
CA LEU A 53 7.78 -0.18 10.27
C LEU A 53 8.59 0.16 9.02
N ASP A 54 9.92 0.03 9.05
CA ASP A 54 10.77 0.22 7.88
C ASP A 54 10.37 -0.70 6.72
N LEU A 55 10.06 -1.94 7.04
CA LEU A 55 9.61 -2.92 6.05
C LEU A 55 8.25 -2.52 5.47
N GLN A 56 7.32 -2.07 6.30
CA GLN A 56 5.98 -1.66 5.89
C GLN A 56 6.03 -0.41 5.01
N PHE A 57 6.79 0.61 5.42
CA PHE A 57 7.01 1.81 4.61
C PHE A 57 7.67 1.49 3.27
N GLY A 58 8.74 0.71 3.28
CA GLY A 58 9.43 0.30 2.06
C GLY A 58 8.53 -0.53 1.14
N HIS A 59 7.62 -1.32 1.71
CA HIS A 59 6.62 -2.05 0.94
C HIS A 59 5.60 -1.10 0.30
N SER A 60 5.01 -0.18 1.09
CA SER A 60 4.03 0.79 0.59
C SER A 60 4.59 1.67 -0.52
N GLN A 61 5.85 2.11 -0.41
CA GLN A 61 6.52 2.88 -1.46
C GLN A 61 6.73 2.09 -2.74
N ARG A 62 7.17 0.83 -2.63
CA ARG A 62 7.35 -0.04 -3.81
C ARG A 62 6.03 -0.29 -4.51
N VAL A 63 5.01 -0.66 -3.76
CA VAL A 63 3.65 -0.87 -4.30
C VAL A 63 3.14 0.41 -4.96
N GLY A 64 3.26 1.57 -4.33
CA GLY A 64 2.88 2.86 -4.91
C GLY A 64 3.61 3.14 -6.23
N TYR A 65 4.91 2.88 -6.31
CA TYR A 65 5.69 3.06 -7.53
C TYR A 65 5.26 2.11 -8.66
N ASP A 66 4.99 0.85 -8.34
CA ASP A 66 4.57 -0.16 -9.32
C ASP A 66 3.15 0.14 -9.84
N VAL A 67 2.24 0.54 -8.96
CA VAL A 67 0.90 1.04 -9.32
C VAL A 67 1.00 2.25 -10.24
N ALA A 68 1.82 3.24 -9.88
CA ALA A 68 2.05 4.43 -10.69
C ALA A 68 2.61 4.08 -12.09
N THR A 69 3.55 3.14 -12.16
CA THR A 69 4.13 2.66 -13.42
C THR A 69 3.07 1.99 -14.30
N SER A 70 2.22 1.16 -13.69
CA SER A 70 1.10 0.53 -14.41
C SER A 70 0.11 1.56 -14.93
N MET A 71 -0.24 2.60 -14.14
CA MET A 71 -1.10 3.69 -14.58
C MET A 71 -0.48 4.48 -15.75
N ILE A 72 0.80 4.84 -15.65
CA ILE A 72 1.51 5.56 -16.71
C ILE A 72 1.43 4.79 -18.03
N SER A 73 1.60 3.48 -18.00
CA SER A 73 1.52 2.63 -19.19
C SER A 73 0.17 2.73 -19.92
N GLN A 74 -0.91 2.96 -19.20
CA GLN A 74 -2.25 3.13 -19.76
C GLN A 74 -2.53 4.57 -20.17
N LEU A 75 -2.10 5.55 -19.36
CA LEU A 75 -2.23 6.97 -19.67
C LEU A 75 -1.49 7.36 -20.97
N GLN A 76 -0.38 6.70 -21.28
CA GLN A 76 0.36 6.89 -22.54
C GLN A 76 -0.45 6.52 -23.77
N ARG A 77 -1.45 5.63 -23.65
CA ARG A 77 -2.28 5.18 -24.77
C ARG A 77 -3.34 6.19 -25.19
N ILE A 78 -3.71 7.09 -24.29
CA ILE A 78 -4.73 8.11 -24.54
C ILE A 78 -4.14 9.48 -24.92
N GLY A 79 -2.82 9.58 -25.03
CA GLY A 79 -2.11 10.77 -25.47
C GLY A 79 -0.74 10.94 -24.83
N GLU A 80 -0.04 11.98 -25.23
CA GLU A 80 1.29 12.26 -24.70
C GLU A 80 1.28 12.48 -23.19
N ILE A 81 2.28 11.97 -22.51
CA ILE A 81 2.52 12.14 -21.09
C ILE A 81 3.84 12.88 -20.89
N HIS A 82 3.89 13.80 -19.93
CA HIS A 82 5.07 14.61 -19.68
C HIS A 82 6.25 13.77 -19.19
N LYS A 83 5.97 12.85 -18.26
CA LYS A 83 6.98 11.94 -17.70
C LYS A 83 6.56 10.49 -17.91
N ARG A 84 7.48 9.70 -18.47
CA ARG A 84 7.25 8.28 -18.77
C ARG A 84 7.48 7.34 -17.60
N ARG A 85 7.91 7.90 -16.46
CA ARG A 85 8.14 7.18 -15.19
C ARG A 85 7.52 7.98 -14.05
N PRO A 86 7.13 7.31 -12.96
CA PRO A 86 6.69 8.01 -11.77
C PRO A 86 7.75 8.99 -11.26
N GLU A 87 7.32 10.15 -10.84
CA GLU A 87 8.18 11.15 -10.21
C GLU A 87 8.04 11.10 -8.69
N HIS A 88 9.05 11.55 -7.99
CA HIS A 88 9.09 11.55 -6.55
C HIS A 88 8.98 12.98 -6.03
N ALA A 89 8.04 13.22 -5.11
CA ALA A 89 7.86 14.52 -4.48
C ALA A 89 7.53 14.40 -2.99
N SER A 90 7.77 15.47 -2.25
CA SER A 90 7.45 15.58 -0.82
C SER A 90 6.04 16.15 -0.62
N LEU A 91 5.04 15.53 -1.25
CA LEU A 91 3.66 15.98 -1.20
C LEU A 91 2.97 15.44 0.05
N GLY A 92 2.36 16.35 0.83
CA GLY A 92 1.69 16.00 2.08
C GLY A 92 0.52 15.02 1.91
N VAL A 93 -0.14 15.03 0.75
CA VAL A 93 -1.24 14.11 0.43
C VAL A 93 -0.77 12.64 0.26
N LEU A 94 0.53 12.40 0.03
CA LEU A 94 1.11 11.06 -0.18
C LEU A 94 1.81 10.51 1.07
N ARG A 95 1.70 11.17 2.22
CA ARG A 95 2.51 10.87 3.41
C ARG A 95 2.05 9.68 4.26
N SER A 96 0.96 8.99 3.88
CA SER A 96 0.50 7.82 4.62
C SER A 96 1.54 6.71 4.58
N PRO A 97 2.04 6.24 5.75
CA PRO A 97 3.12 5.26 5.79
C PRO A 97 2.67 3.83 5.45
N ASP A 98 1.44 3.52 5.77
CA ASP A 98 0.85 2.18 5.73
C ASP A 98 0.02 1.92 4.47
N ILE A 99 -0.30 2.99 3.72
CA ILE A 99 -1.14 2.90 2.52
C ILE A 99 -0.34 3.33 1.28
N PRO A 100 -0.16 2.45 0.29
CA PRO A 100 0.41 2.83 -0.99
C PRO A 100 -0.38 3.97 -1.62
N SER A 101 0.27 5.09 -1.89
CA SER A 101 -0.39 6.30 -2.36
C SER A 101 0.26 6.82 -3.63
N VAL A 102 -0.57 7.26 -4.58
CA VAL A 102 -0.15 7.89 -5.83
C VAL A 102 -0.98 9.13 -6.11
N LEU A 103 -0.38 10.14 -6.70
CA LEU A 103 -1.06 11.33 -7.20
C LEU A 103 -1.00 11.34 -8.72
N VAL A 104 -2.15 11.37 -9.35
CA VAL A 104 -2.27 11.45 -10.82
C VAL A 104 -2.65 12.86 -11.21
N GLU A 105 -1.75 13.57 -11.88
CA GLU A 105 -2.04 14.86 -12.51
C GLU A 105 -2.59 14.60 -13.91
N THR A 106 -3.82 15.01 -14.14
CA THR A 106 -4.54 14.76 -15.38
C THR A 106 -4.35 15.84 -16.43
N GLY A 107 -3.85 17.00 -16.03
CA GLY A 107 -3.55 18.16 -16.87
C GLY A 107 -3.54 19.45 -16.08
N PHE A 108 -3.20 20.56 -16.76
CA PHE A 108 -3.16 21.90 -16.18
C PHE A 108 -4.31 22.76 -16.73
N ILE A 109 -5.18 23.23 -15.84
CA ILE A 109 -6.30 24.13 -16.20
C ILE A 109 -5.83 25.53 -16.67
N SER A 110 -4.59 25.91 -16.38
CA SER A 110 -3.96 27.13 -16.91
C SER A 110 -3.58 27.03 -18.40
N ASN A 111 -3.64 25.81 -18.96
CA ASN A 111 -3.46 25.58 -20.39
C ASN A 111 -4.83 25.44 -21.06
N ASN A 112 -5.24 26.41 -21.86
CA ASN A 112 -6.56 26.46 -22.51
C ASN A 112 -6.91 25.19 -23.31
N SER A 113 -5.92 24.51 -23.89
CA SER A 113 -6.15 23.26 -24.64
C SER A 113 -6.44 22.10 -23.71
N GLU A 114 -5.73 22.02 -22.59
CA GLU A 114 -5.93 20.97 -21.58
C GLU A 114 -7.21 21.22 -20.79
N GLU A 115 -7.52 22.47 -20.46
CA GLU A 115 -8.77 22.86 -19.82
C GLU A 115 -9.98 22.37 -20.64
N ARG A 116 -9.99 22.63 -21.95
CA ARG A 116 -11.06 22.17 -22.84
C ARG A 116 -11.19 20.65 -22.89
N LEU A 117 -10.06 19.93 -22.91
CA LEU A 117 -10.07 18.48 -22.86
C LEU A 117 -10.61 17.97 -21.53
N LEU A 118 -10.15 18.54 -20.41
CA LEU A 118 -10.61 18.18 -19.08
C LEU A 118 -12.10 18.47 -18.87
N ALA A 119 -12.68 19.42 -19.59
CA ALA A 119 -14.10 19.73 -19.59
C ALA A 119 -14.93 18.79 -20.52
N SER A 120 -14.29 17.93 -21.29
CA SER A 120 -14.97 16.99 -22.20
C SER A 120 -15.28 15.67 -21.48
N ASP A 121 -16.53 15.25 -21.51
CA ASP A 121 -16.99 13.97 -20.93
C ASP A 121 -16.24 12.77 -21.53
N ASP A 122 -16.04 12.76 -22.85
CA ASP A 122 -15.32 11.70 -23.55
C ASP A 122 -13.88 11.58 -23.07
N TYR A 123 -13.22 12.70 -22.83
CA TYR A 123 -11.84 12.68 -22.34
C TYR A 123 -11.75 12.28 -20.86
N GLN A 124 -12.69 12.73 -20.04
CA GLN A 124 -12.81 12.30 -18.66
C GLN A 124 -13.02 10.78 -18.57
N GLN A 125 -13.88 10.23 -19.41
CA GLN A 125 -14.11 8.79 -19.49
C GLN A 125 -12.82 8.04 -19.90
N GLN A 126 -12.08 8.53 -20.89
CA GLN A 126 -10.82 7.94 -21.32
C GLN A 126 -9.77 7.96 -20.18
N LEU A 127 -9.68 9.06 -19.43
CA LEU A 127 -8.81 9.17 -18.26
C LEU A 127 -9.19 8.17 -17.18
N ALA A 128 -10.46 8.11 -16.83
CA ALA A 128 -10.99 7.19 -15.82
C ALA A 128 -10.71 5.72 -16.20
N GLU A 129 -10.94 5.36 -17.47
CA GLU A 129 -10.63 4.02 -17.96
C GLU A 129 -9.14 3.70 -17.94
N ALA A 130 -8.27 4.65 -18.29
CA ALA A 130 -6.83 4.44 -18.25
C ALA A 130 -6.34 4.21 -16.82
N ILE A 131 -6.82 5.00 -15.86
CA ILE A 131 -6.52 4.84 -14.43
C ILE A 131 -7.04 3.47 -13.95
N TYR A 132 -8.29 3.14 -14.25
CA TYR A 132 -8.89 1.85 -13.90
C TYR A 132 -8.09 0.67 -14.46
N LYS A 133 -7.75 0.71 -15.76
CA LYS A 133 -6.95 -0.35 -16.41
C LYS A 133 -5.56 -0.47 -15.78
N GLY A 134 -4.94 0.65 -15.42
CA GLY A 134 -3.67 0.66 -14.70
C GLY A 134 -3.76 -0.04 -13.35
N LEU A 135 -4.74 0.30 -12.52
CA LEU A 135 -5.01 -0.35 -11.24
C LEU A 135 -5.32 -1.83 -11.42
N ARG A 136 -6.27 -2.14 -12.31
CA ARG A 136 -6.67 -3.52 -12.58
C ARG A 136 -5.50 -4.39 -13.00
N ASN A 137 -4.65 -3.92 -13.92
CA ASN A 137 -3.48 -4.66 -14.39
C ASN A 137 -2.50 -4.93 -13.25
N TYR A 138 -2.28 -3.94 -12.38
CA TYR A 138 -1.43 -4.13 -11.21
C TYR A 138 -1.97 -5.22 -10.29
N PHE A 139 -3.24 -5.14 -9.89
CA PHE A 139 -3.83 -6.10 -8.94
C PHE A 139 -4.02 -7.50 -9.52
N LEU A 140 -4.20 -7.63 -10.83
CA LEU A 140 -4.20 -8.95 -11.49
C LEU A 140 -2.82 -9.60 -11.52
N ALA A 141 -1.77 -8.80 -11.68
CA ALA A 141 -0.40 -9.29 -11.64
C ALA A 141 0.10 -9.55 -10.20
N HIS A 142 -0.50 -8.89 -9.21
CA HIS A 142 -0.15 -8.98 -7.79
C HIS A 142 -1.40 -9.30 -6.97
N PRO A 143 -1.95 -10.51 -7.08
CA PRO A 143 -3.13 -10.90 -6.29
C PRO A 143 -2.80 -10.81 -4.80
N MET A 144 -3.71 -10.23 -4.03
CA MET A 144 -3.58 -10.20 -2.58
C MET A 144 -3.47 -11.64 -2.07
N GLN A 145 -2.41 -11.95 -1.35
CA GLN A 145 -2.29 -13.24 -0.70
C GLN A 145 -3.41 -13.34 0.35
N SER A 146 -4.29 -14.29 0.19
CA SER A 146 -5.24 -14.64 1.24
C SER A 146 -4.45 -14.97 2.50
N ALA A 147 -4.88 -14.45 3.65
CA ALA A 147 -4.28 -14.84 4.92
C ALA A 147 -4.19 -16.37 4.97
N PRO A 148 -3.08 -16.96 5.46
CA PRO A 148 -2.96 -18.41 5.57
C PRO A 148 -4.19 -18.94 6.31
N GLN A 149 -5.00 -19.76 5.63
CA GLN A 149 -6.10 -20.45 6.28
C GLN A 149 -5.46 -21.28 7.37
N GLY A 150 -5.79 -20.96 8.63
CA GLY A 150 -5.28 -21.71 9.77
C GLY A 150 -5.48 -23.19 9.51
N ALA A 151 -4.41 -23.95 9.65
CA ALA A 151 -4.44 -25.38 9.52
C ALA A 151 -5.61 -25.92 10.37
N THR A 152 -6.65 -26.39 9.72
CA THR A 152 -7.74 -27.11 10.38
C THR A 152 -7.08 -28.24 11.17
N ALA A 153 -7.16 -28.14 12.50
CA ALA A 153 -6.73 -29.21 13.38
C ALA A 153 -7.44 -30.49 12.96
N GLN A 154 -6.73 -31.37 12.28
CA GLN A 154 -7.17 -32.73 12.09
C GLN A 154 -7.17 -33.38 13.47
N THR A 155 -8.32 -33.45 14.06
CA THR A 155 -8.59 -34.28 15.24
C THR A 155 -8.28 -35.72 14.87
N ALA A 156 -7.14 -36.17 15.34
CA ALA A 156 -6.82 -37.58 15.35
C ALA A 156 -7.78 -38.29 16.34
N SER A 157 -8.85 -38.83 15.82
CA SER A 157 -9.70 -39.78 16.53
C SER A 157 -9.43 -41.14 15.90
N THR A 158 -8.75 -41.99 16.62
CA THR A 158 -9.03 -43.43 16.76
C THR A 158 -7.90 -44.09 17.56
N VAL A 159 -8.04 -44.06 18.86
CA VAL A 159 -7.40 -45.05 19.71
C VAL A 159 -8.34 -46.26 19.73
N THR A 160 -8.06 -47.27 18.94
CA THR A 160 -8.71 -48.57 19.03
C THR A 160 -8.06 -49.34 20.18
N THR A 161 -8.80 -49.57 21.23
CA THR A 161 -8.42 -50.43 22.35
C THR A 161 -8.43 -51.86 21.90
N PRO A 162 -7.37 -52.67 22.07
CA PRO A 162 -7.45 -54.08 21.79
C PRO A 162 -8.16 -54.80 22.96
N ASP A 163 -9.19 -55.52 22.59
CA ASP A 163 -9.92 -56.42 23.45
C ASP A 163 -8.98 -57.54 23.95
N ARG A 164 -8.86 -57.64 25.28
CA ARG A 164 -8.06 -58.67 25.93
C ARG A 164 -8.97 -59.75 26.44
N THR A 165 -9.29 -60.75 25.58
CA THR A 165 -9.89 -61.98 25.99
C THR A 165 -8.84 -62.86 26.60
N LEU A 166 -9.03 -63.29 27.86
CA LEU A 166 -8.28 -64.30 28.57
C LEU A 166 -8.91 -65.68 28.27
N PRO A 167 -8.11 -66.69 28.00
CA PRO A 167 -8.59 -68.08 27.97
C PRO A 167 -8.57 -68.72 29.38
N ASN A 168 -9.55 -69.58 29.60
CA ASN A 168 -9.61 -70.48 30.69
C ASN A 168 -8.41 -71.40 30.81
#